data_8aec69da9ca4213061f0559c5db94c36
#
_entry.id   8aec69da9ca4213061f0559c5db94c36
#
_cell.length_a   1.000
_cell.length_b   1.000
_cell.length_c   1.000
_cell.angle_alpha   90.00
_cell.angle_beta   90.00
_cell.angle_gamma   90.00
#
_symmetry.space_group_name_H-M   'P 1'
#
loop_
_entity.id
_entity.type
_entity.pdbx_description
1 polymer ?
#
loop_
_entity_poly.entity_id
_entity_poly.type
_entity_poly.pdbx_seq_one_letter_code
_entity_poly.pdbx_strand_id
1 'polypeptide(L)'
;MDPSVFKDDDGKYYMYIGGIWGGQLQRWRNGVFNPNNPTSPIAFLPNDDEPALLPFVAKMSDDLLEFAEKPREVQILDEKGKLLLAGDNERRFFEAAWVHKYNGKYYFSYSTGDTHFICYAIGDNPYGPFIYKGKILNPVVGWTSHHSICEFKGKWYLFYHDSSLSKGVTHLRSIKIAEMQYDEDGLIKTLEPYNDFSIL
;
A
#
# COMPACT_ATOMS: atom_id res chain seq x y z
N MET A 1 5.76 -5.79 7.88
CA MET A 1 5.89 -6.56 6.60
C MET A 1 4.57 -6.61 5.83
N ASP A 2 3.45 -6.49 6.47
CA ASP A 2 2.09 -6.26 5.93
C ASP A 2 1.75 -7.04 4.65
N PRO A 3 1.79 -8.38 4.67
CA PRO A 3 1.48 -9.16 3.49
C PRO A 3 -0.02 -9.07 3.18
N SER A 4 -0.34 -8.96 1.89
CA SER A 4 -1.71 -9.12 1.40
C SER A 4 -1.76 -10.15 0.27
N VAL A 5 -2.87 -10.86 0.15
CA VAL A 5 -3.07 -11.85 -0.90
C VAL A 5 -4.28 -11.45 -1.74
N PHE A 6 -4.06 -11.35 -3.03
CA PHE A 6 -5.09 -11.08 -4.02
C PHE A 6 -5.38 -12.35 -4.84
N LYS A 7 -6.66 -12.71 -4.96
CA LYS A 7 -7.12 -13.76 -5.86
C LYS A 7 -7.58 -13.14 -7.17
N ASP A 8 -6.96 -13.52 -8.28
CA ASP A 8 -7.35 -13.05 -9.61
C ASP A 8 -8.49 -13.88 -10.22
N ASP A 9 -9.10 -13.38 -11.29
CA ASP A 9 -10.22 -14.02 -12.00
C ASP A 9 -9.85 -15.38 -12.62
N ASP A 10 -8.56 -15.60 -12.91
CA ASP A 10 -8.04 -16.89 -13.39
C ASP A 10 -7.85 -17.93 -12.27
N GLY A 11 -8.22 -17.57 -11.05
CA GLY A 11 -8.12 -18.42 -9.86
C GLY A 11 -6.75 -18.44 -9.20
N LYS A 12 -5.75 -17.74 -9.73
CA LYS A 12 -4.42 -17.67 -9.15
C LYS A 12 -4.36 -16.64 -8.03
N TYR A 13 -3.41 -16.84 -7.13
CA TYR A 13 -3.19 -15.98 -5.98
C TYR A 13 -1.84 -15.29 -6.06
N TYR A 14 -1.82 -14.02 -5.72
CA TYR A 14 -0.64 -13.17 -5.73
C TYR A 14 -0.45 -12.56 -4.34
N MET A 15 0.72 -12.76 -3.75
CA MET A 15 1.07 -12.14 -2.47
C MET A 15 1.91 -10.90 -2.71
N TYR A 16 1.50 -9.79 -2.11
CA TYR A 16 2.24 -8.53 -2.08
C TYR A 16 2.84 -8.35 -0.69
N ILE A 17 4.13 -8.06 -0.65
CA ILE A 17 4.89 -7.89 0.60
C ILE A 17 5.84 -6.71 0.48
N GLY A 18 6.11 -6.08 1.61
CA GLY A 18 7.07 -4.99 1.68
C GLY A 18 6.82 -4.12 2.89
N GLY A 19 7.61 -3.10 3.01
CA GLY A 19 7.52 -2.10 4.05
C GLY A 19 8.89 -1.63 4.48
N ILE A 20 9.03 -0.33 4.58
CA ILE A 20 10.20 0.33 5.20
C ILE A 20 10.08 0.09 6.71
N TRP A 21 11.16 0.04 7.43
CA TRP A 21 11.27 -0.30 8.84
C TRP A 21 10.80 -1.74 9.15
N GLY A 22 9.51 -1.97 9.37
CA GLY A 22 8.97 -3.28 9.74
C GLY A 22 9.19 -4.36 8.68
N GLY A 23 9.11 -4.03 7.40
CA GLY A 23 9.38 -4.91 6.27
C GLY A 23 10.85 -4.98 5.88
N GLN A 24 11.68 -4.09 6.41
CA GLN A 24 13.13 -4.05 6.19
C GLN A 24 13.57 -3.84 4.73
N LEU A 25 12.72 -3.26 3.87
CA LEU A 25 13.06 -3.01 2.46
C LEU A 25 14.36 -2.22 2.30
N GLN A 26 14.64 -1.27 3.19
CA GLN A 26 15.85 -0.47 3.19
C GLN A 26 17.13 -1.31 3.35
N ARG A 27 17.02 -2.52 3.93
CA ARG A 27 18.15 -3.45 4.07
C ARG A 27 18.39 -4.31 2.83
N TRP A 28 17.41 -4.37 1.92
CA TRP A 28 17.47 -5.11 0.67
C TRP A 28 17.75 -4.23 -0.54
N ARG A 29 18.16 -3.00 -0.29
CA ARG A 29 18.53 -2.07 -1.36
C ARG A 29 19.58 -2.73 -2.27
N ASN A 30 19.37 -2.66 -3.58
CA ASN A 30 20.19 -3.30 -4.61
C ASN A 30 20.14 -4.85 -4.60
N GLY A 31 19.09 -5.45 -4.03
CA GLY A 31 18.87 -6.89 -4.06
C GLY A 31 19.80 -7.72 -3.15
N VAL A 32 20.59 -7.06 -2.29
CA VAL A 32 21.51 -7.71 -1.34
C VAL A 32 21.15 -7.30 0.07
N PHE A 33 20.94 -8.29 0.95
CA PHE A 33 20.65 -8.03 2.36
C PHE A 33 21.87 -7.40 3.07
N ASN A 34 21.64 -6.27 3.73
CA ASN A 34 22.61 -5.64 4.61
C ASN A 34 22.33 -6.01 6.09
N PRO A 35 23.18 -6.86 6.71
CA PRO A 35 22.96 -7.31 8.09
C PRO A 35 23.38 -6.27 9.13
N ASN A 36 24.07 -5.20 8.76
CA ASN A 36 24.55 -4.22 9.71
C ASN A 36 23.37 -3.56 10.45
N ASN A 37 23.55 -3.33 11.75
CA ASN A 37 22.58 -2.61 12.54
C ASN A 37 22.91 -1.11 12.46
N PRO A 38 22.11 -0.30 11.76
CA PRO A 38 22.45 1.11 11.61
C PRO A 38 22.27 1.84 12.94
N THR A 39 23.16 2.78 13.20
CA THR A 39 23.04 3.72 14.33
C THR A 39 21.99 4.80 14.07
N SER A 40 21.59 4.98 12.81
CA SER A 40 20.58 5.93 12.37
C SER A 40 19.43 5.19 11.66
N PRO A 41 18.17 5.51 11.93
CA PRO A 41 17.03 4.91 11.25
C PRO A 41 17.00 5.17 9.73
N ILE A 42 17.67 6.24 9.26
CA ILE A 42 17.73 6.58 7.83
C ILE A 42 18.96 5.99 7.10
N ALA A 43 19.83 5.25 7.79
CA ALA A 43 21.15 4.87 7.26
C ALA A 43 21.11 4.03 5.97
N PHE A 44 20.01 3.36 5.64
CA PHE A 44 19.89 2.52 4.46
C PHE A 44 18.80 2.98 3.49
N LEU A 45 18.20 4.13 3.76
CA LEU A 45 17.23 4.70 2.82
C LEU A 45 17.98 5.26 1.58
N PRO A 46 17.34 5.23 0.41
CA PRO A 46 17.83 5.95 -0.76
C PRO A 46 17.83 7.46 -0.50
N ASN A 47 18.69 8.20 -1.22
CA ASN A 47 18.61 9.64 -1.22
C ASN A 47 17.32 10.13 -1.91
N ASP A 48 16.93 11.37 -1.64
CA ASP A 48 15.66 11.93 -2.14
C ASP A 48 15.53 11.92 -3.68
N ASP A 49 16.64 12.01 -4.39
CA ASP A 49 16.73 12.01 -5.86
C ASP A 49 16.94 10.60 -6.47
N GLU A 50 17.02 9.57 -5.64
CA GLU A 50 17.07 8.18 -6.09
C GLU A 50 15.65 7.56 -6.16
N PRO A 51 15.47 6.46 -6.92
CA PRO A 51 14.21 5.73 -6.93
C PRO A 51 13.77 5.28 -5.53
N ALA A 52 12.48 5.41 -5.25
CA ALA A 52 11.89 4.91 -4.01
C ALA A 52 12.05 3.40 -3.88
N LEU A 53 12.08 2.91 -2.64
CA LEU A 53 12.02 1.47 -2.37
C LEU A 53 10.67 0.90 -2.83
N LEU A 54 10.69 -0.28 -3.44
CA LEU A 54 9.53 -0.92 -4.04
C LEU A 54 9.11 -2.16 -3.24
N PRO A 55 7.81 -2.42 -3.10
CA PRO A 55 7.31 -3.69 -2.58
C PRO A 55 7.57 -4.83 -3.57
N PHE A 56 7.32 -6.06 -3.13
CA PHE A 56 7.46 -7.25 -3.96
C PHE A 56 6.12 -7.93 -4.17
N VAL A 57 6.00 -8.64 -5.29
CA VAL A 57 4.90 -9.53 -5.60
C VAL A 57 5.42 -10.88 -6.06
N ALA A 58 4.74 -11.94 -5.67
CA ALA A 58 4.94 -13.27 -6.22
C ALA A 58 3.63 -14.03 -6.31
N LYS A 59 3.50 -14.86 -7.35
CA LYS A 59 2.42 -15.83 -7.44
C LYS A 59 2.62 -16.91 -6.38
N MET A 60 1.54 -17.28 -5.70
CA MET A 60 1.52 -18.38 -4.75
C MET A 60 1.42 -19.73 -5.45
N SER A 61 1.88 -20.79 -4.79
CA SER A 61 1.56 -22.17 -5.14
C SER A 61 0.05 -22.45 -5.00
N ASP A 62 -0.43 -23.52 -5.60
CA ASP A 62 -1.87 -23.87 -5.58
C ASP A 62 -2.37 -24.20 -4.17
N ASP A 63 -1.50 -24.67 -3.28
CA ASP A 63 -1.80 -24.93 -1.87
C ASP A 63 -1.62 -23.70 -0.95
N LEU A 64 -1.14 -22.58 -1.49
CA LEU A 64 -0.88 -21.30 -0.83
C LEU A 64 0.18 -21.35 0.28
N LEU A 65 1.02 -22.37 0.34
CA LEU A 65 2.02 -22.54 1.39
C LEU A 65 3.38 -21.93 1.03
N GLU A 66 3.65 -21.74 -0.27
CA GLU A 66 4.91 -21.17 -0.75
C GLU A 66 4.72 -20.28 -1.99
N PHE A 67 5.78 -19.60 -2.40
CA PHE A 67 5.80 -18.92 -3.67
C PHE A 67 6.04 -19.91 -4.82
N ALA A 68 5.21 -19.85 -5.87
CA ALA A 68 5.40 -20.61 -7.11
C ALA A 68 6.50 -20.02 -8.00
N GLU A 69 7.02 -18.84 -7.65
CA GLU A 69 8.03 -18.12 -8.40
C GLU A 69 8.87 -17.22 -7.49
N LYS A 70 10.00 -16.72 -8.00
CA LYS A 70 10.82 -15.73 -7.27
C LYS A 70 10.07 -14.41 -7.18
N PRO A 71 9.97 -13.78 -5.99
CA PRO A 71 9.38 -12.46 -5.84
C PRO A 71 10.09 -11.42 -6.73
N ARG A 72 9.32 -10.51 -7.30
CA ARG A 72 9.78 -9.39 -8.12
C ARG A 72 9.26 -8.06 -7.61
N GLU A 73 9.98 -6.99 -7.89
CA GLU A 73 9.59 -5.65 -7.49
C GLU A 73 8.32 -5.18 -8.22
N VAL A 74 7.45 -4.51 -7.48
CA VAL A 74 6.25 -3.83 -8.00
C VAL A 74 6.62 -2.40 -8.33
N GLN A 75 6.73 -2.07 -9.61
CA GLN A 75 7.05 -0.72 -10.05
C GLN A 75 5.84 0.20 -9.91
N ILE A 76 6.03 1.33 -9.21
CA ILE A 76 5.07 2.42 -9.10
C ILE A 76 5.64 3.63 -9.84
N LEU A 77 4.94 4.01 -10.90
CA LEU A 77 5.37 5.05 -11.82
C LEU A 77 4.55 6.32 -11.65
N ASP A 78 5.15 7.46 -11.94
CA ASP A 78 4.43 8.72 -12.11
C ASP A 78 3.60 8.72 -13.42
N GLU A 79 2.87 9.79 -13.66
CA GLU A 79 2.07 10.02 -14.88
C GLU A 79 2.89 10.10 -16.17
N LYS A 80 4.22 10.23 -16.05
CA LYS A 80 5.18 10.26 -17.18
C LYS A 80 5.87 8.91 -17.39
N GLY A 81 5.50 7.88 -16.61
CA GLY A 81 6.07 6.55 -16.69
C GLY A 81 7.45 6.41 -16.03
N LYS A 82 7.84 7.32 -15.13
CA LYS A 82 9.08 7.25 -14.36
C LYS A 82 8.82 6.72 -12.96
N LEU A 83 9.76 5.97 -12.39
CA LEU A 83 9.69 5.56 -10.99
C LEU A 83 9.55 6.78 -10.07
N LEU A 84 8.71 6.65 -9.03
CA LEU A 84 8.64 7.65 -7.99
C LEU A 84 9.96 7.73 -7.23
N LEU A 85 10.35 8.93 -6.79
CA LEU A 85 11.58 9.17 -6.07
C LEU A 85 11.40 8.95 -4.56
N ALA A 86 12.49 8.66 -3.85
CA ALA A 86 12.47 8.45 -2.40
C ALA A 86 12.06 9.71 -1.62
N GLY A 87 12.39 10.91 -2.13
CA GLY A 87 11.98 12.18 -1.56
C GLY A 87 10.50 12.55 -1.80
N ASP A 88 9.79 11.80 -2.65
CA ASP A 88 8.36 12.02 -2.91
C ASP A 88 7.49 11.40 -1.80
N ASN A 89 7.59 11.93 -0.61
CA ASN A 89 7.00 11.39 0.60
C ASN A 89 5.46 11.32 0.57
N GLU A 90 4.80 12.09 -0.29
CA GLU A 90 3.34 12.07 -0.42
C GLU A 90 2.82 10.99 -1.37
N ARG A 91 3.68 10.41 -2.21
CA ARG A 91 3.25 9.46 -3.25
C ARG A 91 4.01 8.13 -3.22
N ARG A 92 5.24 8.10 -2.69
CA ARG A 92 6.05 6.89 -2.67
C ARG A 92 5.48 5.82 -1.73
N PHE A 93 5.76 4.57 -2.06
CA PHE A 93 5.44 3.44 -1.20
C PHE A 93 6.22 3.50 0.13
N PHE A 94 5.52 3.22 1.22
CA PHE A 94 6.15 3.00 2.51
C PHE A 94 5.81 1.60 3.05
N GLU A 95 4.52 1.24 3.17
CA GLU A 95 4.05 -0.05 3.66
C GLU A 95 2.58 -0.32 3.26
N ALA A 96 1.97 -1.37 3.81
CA ALA A 96 0.54 -1.68 3.67
C ALA A 96 0.10 -1.94 2.22
N ALA A 97 0.87 -2.75 1.47
CA ALA A 97 0.52 -3.14 0.11
C ALA A 97 -0.85 -3.87 0.07
N TRP A 98 -1.73 -3.47 -0.84
CA TRP A 98 -3.02 -4.09 -1.09
C TRP A 98 -3.37 -4.04 -2.57
N VAL A 99 -4.01 -5.10 -3.09
CA VAL A 99 -4.53 -5.09 -4.47
C VAL A 99 -5.98 -5.51 -4.50
N HIS A 100 -6.76 -4.82 -5.32
CA HIS A 100 -8.10 -5.22 -5.71
C HIS A 100 -8.30 -4.96 -7.21
N LYS A 101 -9.37 -5.49 -7.78
CA LYS A 101 -9.70 -5.35 -9.20
C LYS A 101 -11.04 -4.63 -9.35
N TYR A 102 -11.07 -3.62 -10.22
CA TYR A 102 -12.28 -2.89 -10.57
C TYR A 102 -12.28 -2.60 -12.07
N ASN A 103 -13.40 -2.89 -12.76
CA ASN A 103 -13.55 -2.71 -14.21
C ASN A 103 -12.38 -3.29 -15.04
N GLY A 104 -11.89 -4.48 -14.67
CA GLY A 104 -10.80 -5.15 -15.38
C GLY A 104 -9.41 -4.57 -15.15
N LYS A 105 -9.25 -3.52 -14.33
CA LYS A 105 -7.97 -2.93 -13.96
C LYS A 105 -7.57 -3.33 -12.54
N TYR A 106 -6.26 -3.38 -12.29
CA TYR A 106 -5.68 -3.69 -10.99
C TYR A 106 -5.31 -2.40 -10.28
N TYR A 107 -5.83 -2.25 -9.06
CA TYR A 107 -5.59 -1.10 -8.20
C TYR A 107 -4.64 -1.53 -7.09
N PHE A 108 -3.41 -1.07 -7.16
CA PHE A 108 -2.41 -1.25 -6.11
C PHE A 108 -2.48 -0.07 -5.15
N SER A 109 -2.83 -0.32 -3.90
CA SER A 109 -2.92 0.71 -2.87
C SER A 109 -1.95 0.47 -1.73
N TYR A 110 -1.53 1.55 -1.06
CA TYR A 110 -0.46 1.52 -0.08
C TYR A 110 -0.46 2.76 0.82
N SER A 111 0.21 2.65 1.97
CA SER A 111 0.48 3.78 2.87
C SER A 111 1.77 4.48 2.48
N THR A 112 1.79 5.80 2.63
CA THR A 112 2.98 6.64 2.42
C THR A 112 3.82 6.83 3.69
N GLY A 113 3.40 6.25 4.83
CA GLY A 113 4.11 6.31 6.10
C GLY A 113 4.01 7.67 6.78
N ASP A 114 5.11 8.42 6.84
CA ASP A 114 5.22 9.69 7.58
C ASP A 114 4.19 10.75 7.18
N THR A 115 3.69 10.72 5.96
CA THR A 115 2.68 11.66 5.46
C THR A 115 1.25 11.15 5.65
N HIS A 116 1.09 9.90 6.13
CA HIS A 116 -0.16 9.27 6.54
C HIS A 116 -1.25 9.14 5.46
N PHE A 117 -0.93 9.25 4.18
CA PHE A 117 -1.88 9.00 3.12
C PHE A 117 -2.04 7.49 2.83
N ILE A 118 -3.22 7.08 2.40
CA ILE A 118 -3.41 5.88 1.60
C ILE A 118 -3.51 6.32 0.15
N CYS A 119 -2.52 5.90 -0.64
CA CYS A 119 -2.43 6.19 -2.07
C CYS A 119 -2.79 4.98 -2.92
N TYR A 120 -3.02 5.20 -4.23
CA TYR A 120 -3.20 4.12 -5.17
C TYR A 120 -2.60 4.41 -6.53
N ALA A 121 -2.31 3.33 -7.23
CA ALA A 121 -1.83 3.29 -8.60
C ALA A 121 -2.59 2.22 -9.38
N ILE A 122 -2.73 2.38 -10.70
CA ILE A 122 -3.50 1.48 -11.56
C ILE A 122 -2.58 0.81 -12.57
N GLY A 123 -2.78 -0.50 -12.78
CA GLY A 123 -2.06 -1.31 -13.77
C GLY A 123 -2.98 -2.26 -14.54
N ASP A 124 -2.40 -2.94 -15.53
CA ASP A 124 -3.11 -3.84 -16.44
C ASP A 124 -2.98 -5.33 -16.09
N ASN A 125 -2.13 -5.65 -15.13
CA ASN A 125 -1.90 -7.01 -14.65
C ASN A 125 -1.41 -7.00 -13.18
N PRO A 126 -1.43 -8.15 -12.47
CA PRO A 126 -1.10 -8.19 -11.06
C PRO A 126 0.36 -7.84 -10.73
N TYR A 127 1.26 -7.91 -11.69
CA TYR A 127 2.67 -7.56 -11.48
C TYR A 127 2.98 -6.08 -11.71
N GLY A 128 2.04 -5.31 -12.26
CA GLY A 128 2.29 -3.95 -12.71
C GLY A 128 3.02 -3.87 -14.07
N PRO A 129 3.68 -2.76 -14.41
CA PRO A 129 3.82 -1.58 -13.57
C PRO A 129 2.47 -0.91 -13.26
N PHE A 130 2.43 -0.19 -12.15
CA PHE A 130 1.27 0.58 -11.73
C PHE A 130 1.57 2.08 -11.85
N ILE A 131 0.66 2.82 -12.47
CA ILE A 131 0.78 4.28 -12.61
C ILE A 131 0.00 4.95 -11.49
N TYR A 132 0.67 5.80 -10.72
CA TYR A 132 0.06 6.58 -9.64
C TYR A 132 -1.16 7.35 -10.13
N LYS A 133 -2.25 7.32 -9.37
CA LYS A 133 -3.51 7.98 -9.72
C LYS A 133 -4.03 8.94 -8.66
N GLY A 134 -3.66 8.76 -7.40
CA GLY A 134 -4.14 9.65 -6.36
C GLY A 134 -4.14 9.06 -4.96
N LYS A 135 -4.91 9.71 -4.11
CA LYS A 135 -5.09 9.37 -2.70
C LYS A 135 -6.47 8.75 -2.51
N ILE A 136 -6.55 7.67 -1.74
CA ILE A 136 -7.82 7.06 -1.32
C ILE A 136 -8.30 7.70 -0.04
N LEU A 137 -7.37 7.93 0.92
CA LEU A 137 -7.67 8.46 2.24
C LEU A 137 -6.66 9.54 2.62
N ASN A 138 -7.17 10.67 3.10
CA ASN A 138 -6.38 11.74 3.70
C ASN A 138 -5.85 11.33 5.09
N PRO A 139 -4.85 12.04 5.66
CA PRO A 139 -4.16 11.64 6.88
C PRO A 139 -5.10 11.40 8.05
N VAL A 140 -4.91 10.28 8.74
CA VAL A 140 -5.63 9.91 9.95
C VAL A 140 -4.93 10.39 11.22
N VAL A 141 -5.63 10.36 12.35
CA VAL A 141 -5.01 10.59 13.66
C VAL A 141 -4.18 9.37 14.05
N GLY A 142 -2.92 9.59 14.40
CA GLY A 142 -1.94 8.56 14.77
C GLY A 142 -0.89 8.34 13.70
N TRP A 143 0.05 7.43 13.99
CA TRP A 143 1.09 7.04 13.04
C TRP A 143 0.54 6.02 12.06
N THR A 144 0.84 6.10 10.81
CA THR A 144 0.43 5.24 9.70
C THR A 144 -1.03 4.74 9.72
N SER A 145 -1.61 4.48 8.58
CA SER A 145 -2.86 3.74 8.46
C SER A 145 -2.64 2.52 7.59
N HIS A 146 -3.01 1.35 8.08
CA HIS A 146 -3.13 0.15 7.28
C HIS A 146 -4.56 0.02 6.80
N HIS A 147 -4.77 -0.63 5.64
CA HIS A 147 -6.10 -0.72 5.04
C HIS A 147 -6.34 -2.05 4.35
N SER A 148 -7.60 -2.29 4.04
CA SER A 148 -8.06 -3.27 3.07
C SER A 148 -9.27 -2.73 2.31
N ILE A 149 -9.49 -3.23 1.11
CA ILE A 149 -10.60 -2.81 0.25
C ILE A 149 -11.38 -4.06 -0.18
N CYS A 150 -12.69 -4.02 -0.05
CA CYS A 150 -13.54 -5.09 -0.55
C CYS A 150 -14.84 -4.56 -1.14
N GLU A 151 -15.41 -5.33 -2.06
CA GLU A 151 -16.78 -5.16 -2.52
C GLU A 151 -17.72 -6.00 -1.67
N PHE A 152 -18.83 -5.40 -1.26
CA PHE A 152 -19.91 -6.11 -0.58
C PHE A 152 -21.26 -5.58 -1.02
N LYS A 153 -22.11 -6.45 -1.57
CA LYS A 153 -23.47 -6.13 -2.07
C LYS A 153 -23.50 -4.97 -3.07
N GLY A 154 -22.54 -4.95 -4.01
CA GLY A 154 -22.44 -3.95 -5.05
C GLY A 154 -21.89 -2.60 -4.60
N LYS A 155 -21.36 -2.50 -3.41
CA LYS A 155 -20.71 -1.32 -2.87
C LYS A 155 -19.29 -1.63 -2.48
N TRP A 156 -18.40 -0.66 -2.62
CA TRP A 156 -17.00 -0.76 -2.24
C TRP A 156 -16.76 -0.14 -0.87
N TYR A 157 -15.93 -0.78 -0.05
CA TYR A 157 -15.63 -0.34 1.30
C TYR A 157 -14.13 -0.32 1.54
N LEU A 158 -13.66 0.78 2.14
CA LEU A 158 -12.33 0.91 2.71
C LEU A 158 -12.41 0.61 4.20
N PHE A 159 -11.65 -0.38 4.64
CA PHE A 159 -11.36 -0.64 6.06
C PHE A 159 -10.02 -0.04 6.38
N TYR A 160 -9.94 0.76 7.41
CA TYR A 160 -8.70 1.38 7.85
C TYR A 160 -8.68 1.50 9.37
N HIS A 161 -7.57 1.89 9.94
CA HIS A 161 -7.47 2.16 11.37
C HIS A 161 -6.96 3.56 11.62
N ASP A 162 -7.28 4.09 12.79
CA ASP A 162 -6.69 5.30 13.35
C ASP A 162 -6.58 5.20 14.88
N SER A 163 -6.04 6.25 15.50
CA SER A 163 -5.91 6.37 16.95
C SER A 163 -6.78 7.50 17.52
N SER A 164 -7.86 7.90 16.83
CA SER A 164 -8.70 9.03 17.26
C SER A 164 -9.40 8.78 18.59
N LEU A 165 -9.92 7.55 18.83
CA LEU A 165 -10.54 7.15 20.11
C LEU A 165 -9.59 7.28 21.30
N SER A 166 -8.32 6.99 21.11
CA SER A 166 -7.29 7.11 22.13
C SER A 166 -6.61 8.49 22.17
N LYS A 167 -7.15 9.46 21.41
CA LYS A 167 -6.59 10.83 21.29
C LYS A 167 -5.15 10.86 20.80
N GLY A 168 -4.83 9.97 19.83
CA GLY A 168 -3.54 9.93 19.15
C GLY A 168 -2.52 8.96 19.75
N VAL A 169 -2.90 8.10 20.70
CA VAL A 169 -1.99 7.06 21.21
C VAL A 169 -1.81 5.98 20.14
N THR A 170 -0.70 6.01 19.43
CA THR A 170 -0.45 5.29 18.17
C THR A 170 -0.72 3.79 18.20
N HIS A 171 -0.46 3.12 19.32
CA HIS A 171 -0.69 1.66 19.45
C HIS A 171 -2.11 1.30 19.94
N LEU A 172 -2.91 2.28 20.36
CA LEU A 172 -4.32 2.10 20.75
C LEU A 172 -5.21 2.48 19.56
N ARG A 173 -5.31 1.56 18.62
CA ARG A 173 -5.98 1.76 17.32
C ARG A 173 -7.42 1.29 17.35
N SER A 174 -8.25 1.93 16.55
CA SER A 174 -9.63 1.52 16.28
C SER A 174 -9.86 1.32 14.78
N ILE A 175 -10.67 0.33 14.43
CA ILE A 175 -11.03 0.05 13.03
C ILE A 175 -12.15 0.99 12.60
N LYS A 176 -12.04 1.53 11.39
CA LYS A 176 -13.06 2.32 10.72
C LYS A 176 -13.41 1.73 9.36
N ILE A 177 -14.63 1.96 8.91
CA ILE A 177 -15.15 1.51 7.63
C ILE A 177 -15.77 2.71 6.93
N ALA A 178 -15.37 2.96 5.69
CA ALA A 178 -15.98 4.00 4.85
C ALA A 178 -16.43 3.42 3.52
N GLU A 179 -17.59 3.84 3.01
CA GLU A 179 -18.01 3.53 1.65
C GLU A 179 -17.09 4.29 0.68
N MET A 180 -16.53 3.57 -0.27
CA MET A 180 -15.62 4.09 -1.27
C MET A 180 -16.33 4.18 -2.63
N GLN A 181 -16.08 5.24 -3.37
CA GLN A 181 -16.71 5.49 -4.66
C GLN A 181 -15.67 5.69 -5.76
N TYR A 182 -16.02 5.23 -6.96
CA TYR A 182 -15.28 5.51 -8.19
C TYR A 182 -16.05 6.57 -9.00
N ASP A 183 -15.31 7.39 -9.74
CA ASP A 183 -15.89 8.26 -10.75
C ASP A 183 -16.07 7.53 -12.09
N GLU A 184 -16.51 8.27 -13.12
CA GLU A 184 -16.78 7.74 -14.46
C GLU A 184 -15.51 7.23 -15.16
N ASP A 185 -14.34 7.74 -14.80
CA ASP A 185 -13.03 7.32 -15.32
C ASP A 185 -12.43 6.15 -14.52
N GLY A 186 -13.12 5.68 -13.49
CA GLY A 186 -12.66 4.64 -12.58
C GLY A 186 -11.65 5.13 -11.53
N LEU A 187 -11.52 6.44 -11.33
CA LEU A 187 -10.68 6.97 -10.28
C LEU A 187 -11.40 6.93 -8.93
N ILE A 188 -10.66 6.64 -7.87
CA ILE A 188 -11.21 6.59 -6.51
C ILE A 188 -11.37 8.01 -5.98
N LYS A 189 -12.57 8.35 -5.51
CA LYS A 189 -12.82 9.61 -4.82
C LYS A 189 -12.14 9.60 -3.45
N THR A 190 -11.26 10.58 -3.23
CA THR A 190 -10.54 10.71 -1.95
C THR A 190 -11.49 10.87 -0.78
N LEU A 191 -11.25 10.11 0.28
CA LEU A 191 -12.01 10.12 1.52
C LEU A 191 -11.33 10.98 2.57
N GLU A 192 -12.15 11.70 3.35
CA GLU A 192 -11.72 12.32 4.59
C GLU A 192 -11.94 11.34 5.75
N PRO A 193 -10.97 11.16 6.65
CA PRO A 193 -11.18 10.31 7.81
C PRO A 193 -12.22 10.95 8.72
N TYR A 194 -13.25 10.20 9.09
CA TYR A 194 -14.24 10.70 10.02
C TYR A 194 -13.79 10.50 11.47
N ASN A 195 -14.08 11.49 12.30
CA ASN A 195 -13.78 11.49 13.74
C ASN A 195 -15.03 11.50 14.63
N ASP A 196 -16.21 11.28 14.04
CA ASP A 196 -17.45 11.21 14.77
C ASP A 196 -17.69 9.80 15.31
N PHE A 197 -17.86 9.71 16.63
CA PHE A 197 -18.14 8.48 17.38
C PHE A 197 -19.60 8.33 17.75
N SER A 198 -20.49 9.20 17.26
CA SER A 198 -21.91 9.21 17.57
C SER A 198 -22.70 8.04 16.93
N ILE A 199 -22.01 7.16 16.17
CA ILE A 199 -22.62 6.05 15.42
C ILE A 199 -22.39 4.68 16.09
N LEU A 200 -21.87 4.67 17.31
CA LEU A 200 -21.72 3.44 18.10
C LEU A 200 -22.88 3.30 19.07
#